data_cf1ebe3876ba49929b07c5a9e05f31f7
#
_entry.id   cf1ebe3876ba49929b07c5a9e05f31f7
#
_cell.length_a   1.000
_cell.length_b   1.000
_cell.length_c   1.000
_cell.angle_alpha   90.00
_cell.angle_beta   90.00
_cell.angle_gamma   90.00
#
_symmetry.space_group_name_H-M   'P 1'
#
loop_
_entity.id
_entity.type
_entity.pdbx_description
1 polymer ?
#
loop_
_entity_poly.entity_id
_entity_poly.type
_entity_poly.pdbx_seq_one_letter_code
_entity_poly.pdbx_strand_id
1 'polypeptide(L)'
;MDVPHAQPRFSLPFAGAYFFYYAGYCVFSSYAVMYLTQLGCSASLCGVLTSLTLCANLAMEPVGGYITDTFLPTKHYLMLCIGAIGALCLACTALAAHSGFTLTAVVLIAGLAYPFSQLMDAWVNCSRELDGSLVYSRVRSAGSVGFALTSAAAGLFFQRFGWGGYFVLQALLFGAMLPFLFRLPAIRLGNRMQTHRADHLSVTGAFATALKSPRFRFGLLLGTLFWCSHRPVGSYLSLIVTQRQGGSEVFGLVCAVGSAVESLALLALSLLTRKWSLHRRMGAALAANLLRPAILALLPGIWPLYLGQIFQSVSFAIYYAAIVDYFTQAADERIRSFSISMGLTVTSAVGTVLANLAGGSLCDALGAGAMAPLSLCLSLLVFALFALRGRAYTGAAL
;
A
#
# COMPACT_ATOMS: atom_id res chain seq x y z
N MET A 1 -6.60 -6.42 45.17
CA MET A 1 -5.84 -7.49 44.51
C MET A 1 -5.17 -6.86 43.31
N ASP A 2 -3.91 -6.47 43.49
CA ASP A 2 -3.10 -5.90 42.39
C ASP A 2 -2.83 -7.02 41.41
N VAL A 3 -3.41 -6.90 40.21
CA VAL A 3 -3.04 -7.74 39.05
C VAL A 3 -1.61 -7.35 38.72
N PRO A 4 -0.63 -8.27 38.81
CA PRO A 4 0.73 -7.95 38.43
C PRO A 4 0.72 -7.50 36.98
N HIS A 5 1.16 -6.27 36.71
CA HIS A 5 1.39 -5.76 35.36
C HIS A 5 2.46 -6.64 34.72
N ALA A 6 2.02 -7.69 34.02
CA ALA A 6 2.90 -8.49 33.19
C ALA A 6 3.57 -7.53 32.21
N GLN A 7 4.89 -7.42 32.29
CA GLN A 7 5.64 -6.60 31.33
C GLN A 7 5.28 -7.03 29.91
N PRO A 8 5.02 -6.09 28.98
CA PRO A 8 4.57 -6.41 27.64
C PRO A 8 5.65 -7.19 26.88
N ARG A 9 5.52 -8.53 26.91
CA ARG A 9 6.56 -9.47 26.48
C ARG A 9 6.84 -9.40 24.98
N PHE A 10 5.82 -9.13 24.17
CA PHE A 10 5.93 -9.17 22.70
C PHE A 10 5.74 -7.80 22.03
N SER A 11 5.36 -6.74 22.74
CA SER A 11 5.08 -5.43 22.14
C SER A 11 6.31 -4.83 21.46
N LEU A 12 7.47 -4.82 22.11
CA LEU A 12 8.71 -4.28 21.54
C LEU A 12 9.23 -5.12 20.36
N PRO A 13 9.28 -6.47 20.44
CA PRO A 13 9.63 -7.30 19.30
C PRO A 13 8.73 -7.11 18.09
N PHE A 14 7.40 -7.05 18.25
CA PHE A 14 6.49 -6.77 17.14
C PHE A 14 6.69 -5.36 16.59
N ALA A 15 6.82 -4.35 17.44
CA ALA A 15 7.05 -2.97 17.00
C ALA A 15 8.36 -2.87 16.18
N GLY A 16 9.44 -3.52 16.63
CA GLY A 16 10.69 -3.58 15.88
C GLY A 16 10.56 -4.30 14.54
N ALA A 17 9.83 -5.42 14.51
CA ALA A 17 9.56 -6.14 13.28
C ALA A 17 8.77 -5.30 12.27
N TYR A 18 7.70 -4.60 12.71
CA TYR A 18 6.96 -3.66 11.85
C TYR A 18 7.82 -2.50 11.38
N PHE A 19 8.62 -1.91 12.26
CA PHE A 19 9.49 -0.80 11.92
C PHE A 19 10.43 -1.18 10.77
N PHE A 20 11.18 -2.27 10.92
CA PHE A 20 12.17 -2.68 9.92
C PHE A 20 11.55 -3.27 8.65
N TYR A 21 10.40 -3.94 8.76
CA TYR A 21 9.65 -4.34 7.58
C TYR A 21 9.26 -3.13 6.73
N TYR A 22 8.61 -2.13 7.35
CA TYR A 22 8.19 -0.93 6.62
C TYR A 22 9.34 -0.03 6.19
N ALA A 23 10.48 -0.09 6.86
CA ALA A 23 11.71 0.53 6.42
C ALA A 23 12.24 -0.12 5.12
N GLY A 24 12.36 -1.44 5.09
CA GLY A 24 12.75 -2.18 3.88
C GLY A 24 11.73 -2.02 2.75
N TYR A 25 10.44 -2.10 3.07
CA TYR A 25 9.34 -1.87 2.14
C TYR A 25 9.38 -0.45 1.54
N CYS A 26 9.71 0.58 2.31
CA CYS A 26 9.86 1.96 1.85
C CYS A 26 10.95 2.07 0.77
N VAL A 27 12.14 1.53 1.01
CA VAL A 27 13.23 1.54 0.03
C VAL A 27 12.79 0.82 -1.23
N PHE A 28 12.19 -0.35 -1.09
CA PHE A 28 11.75 -1.16 -2.22
C PHE A 28 10.63 -0.48 -3.03
N SER A 29 9.53 -0.08 -2.39
CA SER A 29 8.34 0.39 -3.09
C SER A 29 8.45 1.83 -3.59
N SER A 30 9.07 2.72 -2.81
CA SER A 30 9.12 4.14 -3.16
C SER A 30 10.26 4.46 -4.12
N TYR A 31 11.43 3.87 -3.91
CA TYR A 31 12.62 4.19 -4.71
C TYR A 31 12.82 3.30 -5.94
N ALA A 32 12.00 2.24 -6.13
CA ALA A 32 12.13 1.32 -7.25
C ALA A 32 12.12 2.02 -8.62
N VAL A 33 11.15 2.90 -8.87
CA VAL A 33 11.04 3.61 -10.15
C VAL A 33 12.26 4.49 -10.40
N MET A 34 12.73 5.20 -9.37
CA MET A 34 13.91 6.05 -9.47
C MET A 34 15.19 5.22 -9.72
N TYR A 35 15.32 4.08 -9.06
CA TYR A 35 16.41 3.13 -9.30
C TYR A 35 16.38 2.56 -10.73
N LEU A 36 15.20 2.09 -11.17
CA LEU A 36 15.04 1.50 -12.51
C LEU A 36 15.34 2.51 -13.63
N THR A 37 14.96 3.77 -13.46
CA THR A 37 15.30 4.83 -14.44
C THR A 37 16.79 5.14 -14.47
N GLN A 38 17.53 5.00 -13.37
CA GLN A 38 18.99 5.08 -13.37
C GLN A 38 19.64 3.92 -14.14
N LEU A 39 18.97 2.77 -14.23
CA LEU A 39 19.39 1.65 -15.09
C LEU A 39 19.00 1.83 -16.57
N GLY A 40 18.42 3.00 -16.94
CA GLY A 40 17.99 3.28 -18.31
C GLY A 40 16.62 2.70 -18.67
N CYS A 41 15.83 2.22 -17.70
CA CYS A 41 14.48 1.74 -17.97
C CYS A 41 13.56 2.91 -18.33
N SER A 42 12.73 2.72 -19.37
CA SER A 42 11.66 3.68 -19.71
C SER A 42 10.57 3.71 -18.64
N ALA A 43 9.79 4.80 -18.60
CA ALA A 43 8.66 4.89 -17.68
C ALA A 43 7.60 3.81 -17.95
N SER A 44 7.40 3.43 -19.21
CA SER A 44 6.54 2.30 -19.58
C SER A 44 7.00 0.99 -18.96
N LEU A 45 8.30 0.69 -19.04
CA LEU A 45 8.85 -0.53 -18.43
C LEU A 45 8.72 -0.48 -16.89
N CYS A 46 8.95 0.67 -16.27
CA CYS A 46 8.69 0.87 -14.83
C CYS A 46 7.22 0.63 -14.47
N GLY A 47 6.30 1.09 -15.32
CA GLY A 47 4.85 0.86 -15.15
C GLY A 47 4.48 -0.63 -15.26
N VAL A 48 5.06 -1.36 -16.21
CA VAL A 48 4.89 -2.82 -16.34
C VAL A 48 5.44 -3.53 -15.10
N LEU A 49 6.66 -3.21 -14.69
CA LEU A 49 7.30 -3.86 -13.55
C LEU A 49 6.54 -3.61 -12.24
N THR A 50 6.11 -2.38 -11.98
CA THR A 50 5.29 -2.07 -10.79
C THR A 50 3.92 -2.74 -10.83
N SER A 51 3.35 -2.97 -12.01
CA SER A 51 2.14 -3.77 -12.17
C SER A 51 2.41 -5.26 -11.89
N LEU A 52 3.53 -5.80 -12.39
CA LEU A 52 3.93 -7.18 -12.11
C LEU A 52 4.24 -7.41 -10.62
N THR A 53 4.87 -6.44 -9.94
CA THR A 53 5.08 -6.54 -8.49
C THR A 53 3.76 -6.59 -7.72
N LEU A 54 2.75 -5.84 -8.15
CA LEU A 54 1.40 -5.91 -7.57
C LEU A 54 0.73 -7.26 -7.84
N CYS A 55 0.84 -7.79 -9.04
CA CYS A 55 0.32 -9.12 -9.38
C CYS A 55 1.02 -10.21 -8.56
N ALA A 56 2.35 -10.12 -8.40
CA ALA A 56 3.12 -11.05 -7.57
C ALA A 56 2.67 -11.01 -6.10
N ASN A 57 2.39 -9.81 -5.57
CA ASN A 57 1.82 -9.67 -4.23
C ASN A 57 0.47 -10.39 -4.10
N LEU A 58 -0.46 -10.10 -5.01
CA LEU A 58 -1.81 -10.70 -4.99
C LEU A 58 -1.78 -12.23 -5.12
N ALA A 59 -0.81 -12.78 -5.87
CA ALA A 59 -0.62 -14.21 -6.00
C ALA A 59 0.02 -14.85 -4.75
N MET A 60 1.00 -14.16 -4.16
CA MET A 60 1.77 -14.72 -3.04
C MET A 60 1.09 -14.53 -1.67
N GLU A 61 0.16 -13.60 -1.54
CA GLU A 61 -0.57 -13.37 -0.29
C GLU A 61 -1.36 -14.63 0.17
N PRO A 62 -2.20 -15.26 -0.66
CA PRO A 62 -2.88 -16.51 -0.28
C PRO A 62 -1.90 -17.70 -0.12
N VAL A 63 -0.80 -17.72 -0.90
CA VAL A 63 0.22 -18.77 -0.78
C VAL A 63 0.94 -18.67 0.56
N GLY A 64 1.36 -17.46 0.96
CA GLY A 64 1.96 -17.22 2.27
C GLY A 64 1.03 -17.58 3.42
N GLY A 65 -0.24 -17.19 3.32
CA GLY A 65 -1.28 -17.60 4.28
C GLY A 65 -1.40 -19.11 4.39
N TYR A 66 -1.55 -19.81 3.27
CA TYR A 66 -1.66 -21.28 3.25
C TYR A 66 -0.43 -21.97 3.86
N ILE A 67 0.78 -21.50 3.57
CA ILE A 67 2.01 -22.06 4.12
C ILE A 67 2.08 -21.85 5.63
N THR A 68 1.72 -20.66 6.12
CA THR A 68 1.77 -20.33 7.54
C THR A 68 0.65 -20.99 8.35
N ASP A 69 -0.45 -21.33 7.71
CA ASP A 69 -1.55 -22.07 8.33
C ASP A 69 -1.25 -23.57 8.44
N THR A 70 -0.60 -24.15 7.41
CA THR A 70 -0.51 -25.60 7.26
C THR A 70 0.87 -26.18 7.61
N PHE A 71 1.94 -25.56 7.11
CA PHE A 71 3.28 -26.16 7.11
C PHE A 71 4.23 -25.54 8.13
N LEU A 72 4.37 -24.21 8.12
CA LEU A 72 5.40 -23.52 8.89
C LEU A 72 4.79 -22.47 9.81
N PRO A 73 5.30 -22.33 11.06
CA PRO A 73 4.99 -21.15 11.86
C PRO A 73 5.37 -19.86 11.15
N THR A 74 4.54 -18.81 11.32
CA THR A 74 4.73 -17.49 10.66
C THR A 74 6.15 -16.95 10.84
N LYS A 75 6.72 -17.09 12.02
CA LYS A 75 8.11 -16.74 12.32
C LYS A 75 9.11 -17.34 11.34
N HIS A 76 9.07 -18.65 11.15
CA HIS A 76 10.03 -19.37 10.31
C HIS A 76 9.82 -19.05 8.82
N TYR A 77 8.56 -18.91 8.40
CA TYR A 77 8.25 -18.48 7.02
C TYR A 77 8.83 -17.10 6.71
N LEU A 78 8.63 -16.11 7.59
CA LEU A 78 9.18 -14.77 7.40
C LEU A 78 10.71 -14.77 7.39
N MET A 79 11.35 -15.53 8.28
CA MET A 79 12.81 -15.65 8.30
C MET A 79 13.37 -16.28 7.02
N LEU A 80 12.69 -17.30 6.48
CA LEU A 80 13.06 -17.93 5.20
C LEU A 80 12.95 -16.91 4.05
N CYS A 81 11.84 -16.18 3.99
CA CYS A 81 11.65 -15.15 2.96
C CYS A 81 12.68 -14.02 3.09
N ILE A 82 13.03 -13.57 4.30
CA ILE A 82 14.10 -12.58 4.51
C ILE A 82 15.44 -13.10 4.00
N GLY A 83 15.77 -14.37 4.26
CA GLY A 83 16.96 -15.01 3.73
C GLY A 83 16.98 -15.02 2.19
N ALA A 84 15.86 -15.39 1.57
CA ALA A 84 15.70 -15.38 0.11
C ALA A 84 15.80 -13.95 -0.47
N ILE A 85 15.17 -12.96 0.16
CA ILE A 85 15.29 -11.54 -0.23
C ILE A 85 16.75 -11.09 -0.13
N GLY A 86 17.43 -11.40 0.97
CA GLY A 86 18.84 -11.09 1.15
C GLY A 86 19.72 -11.70 0.08
N ALA A 87 19.53 -12.98 -0.25
CA ALA A 87 20.25 -13.67 -1.31
C ALA A 87 20.02 -13.02 -2.69
N LEU A 88 18.75 -12.70 -3.02
CA LEU A 88 18.41 -12.00 -4.27
C LEU A 88 19.05 -10.60 -4.33
N CYS A 89 19.01 -9.84 -3.24
CA CYS A 89 19.65 -8.52 -3.16
C CYS A 89 21.16 -8.61 -3.36
N LEU A 90 21.83 -9.57 -2.73
CA LEU A 90 23.28 -9.78 -2.91
C LEU A 90 23.60 -10.23 -4.34
N ALA A 91 22.79 -11.11 -4.92
CA ALA A 91 22.94 -11.52 -6.31
C ALA A 91 22.75 -10.33 -7.28
N CYS A 92 21.78 -9.45 -7.03
CA CYS A 92 21.60 -8.22 -7.83
C CYS A 92 22.82 -7.28 -7.74
N THR A 93 23.44 -7.20 -6.57
CA THR A 93 24.64 -6.38 -6.37
C THR A 93 25.85 -6.97 -7.13
N ALA A 94 25.99 -8.30 -7.10
CA ALA A 94 27.09 -9.01 -7.78
C ALA A 94 26.90 -9.04 -9.30
N LEU A 95 25.66 -9.14 -9.77
CA LEU A 95 25.29 -9.26 -11.19
C LEU A 95 24.73 -7.94 -11.77
N ALA A 96 25.16 -6.81 -11.24
CA ALA A 96 24.65 -5.47 -11.60
C ALA A 96 24.68 -5.18 -13.12
N ALA A 97 25.55 -5.83 -13.88
CA ALA A 97 25.62 -5.70 -15.34
C ALA A 97 24.48 -6.42 -16.10
N HIS A 98 23.69 -7.28 -15.43
CA HIS A 98 22.65 -8.09 -16.05
C HIS A 98 21.26 -7.50 -15.74
N SER A 99 20.83 -6.52 -16.53
CA SER A 99 19.53 -5.85 -16.33
C SER A 99 18.34 -6.82 -16.26
N GLY A 100 18.29 -7.84 -17.12
CA GLY A 100 17.19 -8.83 -17.10
C GLY A 100 17.08 -9.59 -15.79
N PHE A 101 18.19 -9.96 -15.15
CA PHE A 101 18.19 -10.58 -13.82
C PHE A 101 17.64 -9.62 -12.77
N THR A 102 18.12 -8.37 -12.77
CA THR A 102 17.67 -7.34 -11.82
C THR A 102 16.17 -7.09 -11.91
N LEU A 103 15.60 -6.98 -13.11
CA LEU A 103 14.18 -6.76 -13.33
C LEU A 103 13.34 -7.93 -12.79
N THR A 104 13.79 -9.16 -13.05
CA THR A 104 13.12 -10.37 -12.52
C THR A 104 13.22 -10.43 -11.00
N ALA A 105 14.39 -10.14 -10.44
CA ALA A 105 14.60 -10.15 -9.00
C ALA A 105 13.71 -9.12 -8.26
N VAL A 106 13.48 -7.94 -8.83
CA VAL A 106 12.55 -6.94 -8.27
C VAL A 106 11.14 -7.51 -8.12
N VAL A 107 10.64 -8.25 -9.12
CA VAL A 107 9.30 -8.87 -9.04
C VAL A 107 9.27 -10.00 -8.00
N LEU A 108 10.32 -10.82 -7.92
CA LEU A 108 10.41 -11.90 -6.93
C LEU A 108 10.51 -11.37 -5.50
N ILE A 109 11.34 -10.33 -5.28
CA ILE A 109 11.45 -9.66 -3.96
C ILE A 109 10.09 -9.10 -3.54
N ALA A 110 9.33 -8.49 -4.46
CA ALA A 110 7.99 -8.00 -4.18
C ALA A 110 7.05 -9.12 -3.72
N GLY A 111 7.00 -10.22 -4.46
CA GLY A 111 6.17 -11.37 -4.14
C GLY A 111 6.49 -11.96 -2.75
N LEU A 112 7.77 -11.97 -2.36
CA LEU A 112 8.19 -12.43 -1.04
C LEU A 112 7.89 -11.44 0.08
N ALA A 113 8.09 -10.13 -0.15
CA ALA A 113 8.04 -9.11 0.90
C ALA A 113 6.63 -8.57 1.18
N TYR A 114 5.80 -8.39 0.18
CA TYR A 114 4.49 -7.76 0.35
C TYR A 114 3.52 -8.51 1.28
N PRO A 115 3.44 -9.85 1.27
CA PRO A 115 2.57 -10.60 2.19
C PRO A 115 2.92 -10.43 3.68
N PHE A 116 4.12 -9.91 4.01
CA PHE A 116 4.56 -9.77 5.41
C PHE A 116 3.60 -8.95 6.25
N SER A 117 3.02 -7.87 5.68
CA SER A 117 2.10 -7.00 6.42
C SER A 117 0.91 -7.78 6.95
N GLN A 118 0.21 -8.49 6.08
CA GLN A 118 -0.99 -9.26 6.42
C GLN A 118 -0.66 -10.43 7.36
N LEU A 119 0.46 -11.12 7.11
CA LEU A 119 0.90 -12.22 7.97
C LEU A 119 1.26 -11.74 9.38
N MET A 120 1.94 -10.57 9.49
CA MET A 120 2.24 -9.99 10.80
C MET A 120 0.98 -9.49 11.50
N ASP A 121 0.02 -8.91 10.77
CA ASP A 121 -1.26 -8.45 11.32
C ASP A 121 -2.03 -9.65 11.93
N ALA A 122 -2.12 -10.75 11.21
CA ALA A 122 -2.72 -12.00 11.71
C ALA A 122 -1.94 -12.56 12.91
N TRP A 123 -0.62 -12.54 12.84
CA TRP A 123 0.25 -13.05 13.90
C TRP A 123 0.15 -12.25 15.20
N VAL A 124 0.11 -10.93 15.13
CA VAL A 124 -0.13 -10.06 16.31
C VAL A 124 -1.47 -10.41 16.95
N ASN A 125 -2.54 -10.53 16.15
CA ASN A 125 -3.87 -10.84 16.67
C ASN A 125 -3.90 -12.22 17.37
N CYS A 126 -3.27 -13.24 16.80
CA CYS A 126 -3.14 -14.55 17.44
C CYS A 126 -2.26 -14.52 18.69
N SER A 127 -1.24 -13.65 18.74
CA SER A 127 -0.34 -13.53 19.89
C SER A 127 -0.96 -12.80 21.06
N ARG A 128 -2.06 -12.05 20.88
CA ARG A 128 -2.80 -11.38 21.98
C ARG A 128 -3.35 -12.37 23.02
N GLU A 129 -3.61 -13.60 22.66
CA GLU A 129 -4.01 -14.65 23.63
C GLU A 129 -2.87 -15.06 24.57
N LEU A 130 -1.62 -14.90 24.12
CA LEU A 130 -0.42 -15.21 24.92
C LEU A 130 0.08 -13.99 25.71
N ASP A 131 -0.24 -12.79 25.25
CA ASP A 131 0.14 -11.51 25.86
C ASP A 131 -1.02 -10.53 25.74
N GLY A 132 -1.88 -10.52 26.76
CA GLY A 132 -3.07 -9.64 26.81
C GLY A 132 -2.76 -8.14 26.80
N SER A 133 -1.50 -7.75 27.05
CA SER A 133 -1.04 -6.36 26.99
C SER A 133 -0.72 -5.89 25.56
N LEU A 134 -0.72 -6.80 24.58
CA LEU A 134 -0.38 -6.50 23.19
C LEU A 134 -1.50 -5.71 22.51
N VAL A 135 -1.21 -4.45 22.19
CA VAL A 135 -2.14 -3.54 21.50
C VAL A 135 -1.73 -3.41 20.04
N TYR A 136 -2.54 -3.96 19.13
CA TYR A 136 -2.27 -3.98 17.68
C TYR A 136 -1.92 -2.59 17.11
N SER A 137 -2.73 -1.56 17.39
CA SER A 137 -2.51 -0.23 16.86
C SER A 137 -1.15 0.36 17.27
N ARG A 138 -0.70 0.09 18.50
CA ARG A 138 0.60 0.57 19.02
C ARG A 138 1.77 -0.08 18.27
N VAL A 139 1.75 -1.40 18.08
CA VAL A 139 2.85 -2.09 17.38
C VAL A 139 2.81 -1.80 15.89
N ARG A 140 1.63 -1.67 15.31
CA ARG A 140 1.44 -1.35 13.88
C ARG A 140 1.89 0.07 13.53
N SER A 141 1.71 1.05 14.43
CA SER A 141 2.15 2.43 14.22
C SER A 141 3.67 2.57 14.10
N ALA A 142 4.45 1.67 14.72
CA ALA A 142 5.90 1.63 14.55
C ALA A 142 6.30 1.46 13.07
N GLY A 143 5.50 0.75 12.29
CA GLY A 143 5.72 0.63 10.84
C GLY A 143 5.60 1.96 10.10
N SER A 144 4.62 2.80 10.42
CA SER A 144 4.48 4.13 9.82
C SER A 144 5.67 5.04 10.16
N VAL A 145 6.16 4.95 11.39
CA VAL A 145 7.38 5.67 11.81
C VAL A 145 8.60 5.15 11.04
N GLY A 146 8.74 3.82 10.91
CA GLY A 146 9.80 3.18 10.13
C GLY A 146 9.80 3.64 8.68
N PHE A 147 8.64 3.66 8.03
CA PHE A 147 8.48 4.14 6.67
C PHE A 147 8.89 5.61 6.53
N ALA A 148 8.35 6.50 7.37
CA ALA A 148 8.60 7.94 7.28
C ALA A 148 10.07 8.29 7.51
N LEU A 149 10.69 7.74 8.57
CA LEU A 149 12.11 7.98 8.86
C LEU A 149 13.01 7.42 7.76
N THR A 150 12.75 6.20 7.31
CA THR A 150 13.56 5.57 6.26
C THR A 150 13.38 6.27 4.93
N SER A 151 12.18 6.80 4.62
CA SER A 151 11.98 7.57 3.41
C SER A 151 12.93 8.76 3.32
N ALA A 152 13.02 9.57 4.37
CA ALA A 152 13.94 10.70 4.40
C ALA A 152 15.41 10.26 4.42
N ALA A 153 15.77 9.27 5.26
CA ALA A 153 17.14 8.79 5.40
C ALA A 153 17.67 8.12 4.12
N ALA A 154 16.85 7.31 3.44
CA ALA A 154 17.21 6.66 2.18
C ALA A 154 17.42 7.68 1.06
N GLY A 155 16.62 8.76 1.02
CA GLY A 155 16.81 9.84 0.07
C GLY A 155 18.19 10.50 0.20
N LEU A 156 18.57 10.83 1.43
CA LEU A 156 19.92 11.36 1.73
C LEU A 156 21.04 10.34 1.45
N PHE A 157 20.78 9.07 1.76
CA PHE A 157 21.73 8.00 1.47
C PHE A 157 22.03 7.89 -0.03
N PHE A 158 20.98 7.83 -0.87
CA PHE A 158 21.17 7.73 -2.33
C PHE A 158 21.77 8.99 -2.95
N GLN A 159 21.48 10.16 -2.41
CA GLN A 159 22.13 11.39 -2.82
C GLN A 159 23.64 11.37 -2.58
N ARG A 160 24.06 10.84 -1.42
CA ARG A 160 25.47 10.86 -1.00
C ARG A 160 26.29 9.69 -1.57
N PHE A 161 25.70 8.49 -1.59
CA PHE A 161 26.42 7.23 -1.93
C PHE A 161 26.02 6.65 -3.28
N GLY A 162 25.04 7.27 -3.95
CA GLY A 162 24.53 6.79 -5.23
C GLY A 162 23.69 5.53 -5.15
N TRP A 163 23.26 5.03 -6.30
CA TRP A 163 22.29 3.94 -6.42
C TRP A 163 22.88 2.53 -6.28
N GLY A 164 24.22 2.40 -6.31
CA GLY A 164 24.88 1.09 -6.10
C GLY A 164 24.55 0.43 -4.77
N GLY A 165 24.18 1.22 -3.75
CA GLY A 165 23.76 0.72 -2.45
C GLY A 165 22.28 0.30 -2.32
N TYR A 166 21.48 0.36 -3.40
CA TYR A 166 20.03 0.14 -3.34
C TYR A 166 19.66 -1.23 -2.75
N PHE A 167 20.21 -2.31 -3.31
CA PHE A 167 19.92 -3.66 -2.82
C PHE A 167 20.61 -3.97 -1.48
N VAL A 168 21.79 -3.40 -1.24
CA VAL A 168 22.49 -3.55 0.04
C VAL A 168 21.68 -2.95 1.17
N LEU A 169 21.20 -1.71 1.00
CA LEU A 169 20.35 -1.04 1.99
C LEU A 169 19.07 -1.85 2.26
N GLN A 170 18.45 -2.37 1.21
CA GLN A 170 17.25 -3.20 1.32
C GLN A 170 17.52 -4.49 2.09
N ALA A 171 18.61 -5.22 1.77
CA ALA A 171 19.02 -6.43 2.47
C ALA A 171 19.31 -6.16 3.96
N LEU A 172 19.96 -5.05 4.29
CA LEU A 172 20.27 -4.64 5.67
C LEU A 172 18.99 -4.34 6.45
N LEU A 173 18.03 -3.62 5.86
CA LEU A 173 16.78 -3.27 6.54
C LEU A 173 15.91 -4.50 6.79
N PHE A 174 15.73 -5.39 5.80
CA PHE A 174 15.01 -6.64 6.02
C PHE A 174 15.77 -7.57 7.00
N GLY A 175 17.10 -7.62 6.90
CA GLY A 175 17.95 -8.38 7.84
C GLY A 175 17.84 -7.88 9.28
N ALA A 176 17.74 -6.57 9.49
CA ALA A 176 17.56 -5.96 10.80
C ALA A 176 16.23 -6.33 11.49
N MET A 177 15.27 -6.90 10.75
CA MET A 177 14.05 -7.48 11.30
C MET A 177 14.32 -8.79 12.07
N LEU A 178 15.34 -9.58 11.68
CA LEU A 178 15.60 -10.92 12.23
C LEU A 178 15.76 -10.95 13.76
N PRO A 179 16.54 -10.07 14.42
CA PRO A 179 16.67 -10.07 15.88
C PRO A 179 15.34 -9.94 16.62
N PHE A 180 14.39 -9.23 16.06
CA PHE A 180 13.05 -9.07 16.62
C PHE A 180 12.22 -10.32 16.39
N LEU A 181 12.28 -10.93 15.21
CA LEU A 181 11.58 -12.18 14.92
C LEU A 181 12.04 -13.32 15.83
N PHE A 182 13.34 -13.41 16.16
CA PHE A 182 13.85 -14.43 17.07
C PHE A 182 13.19 -14.39 18.46
N ARG A 183 12.75 -13.22 18.90
CA ARG A 183 12.10 -13.02 20.22
C ARG A 183 10.59 -13.26 20.20
N LEU A 184 9.98 -13.46 19.03
CA LEU A 184 8.55 -13.67 18.88
C LEU A 184 8.18 -15.16 18.95
N PRO A 185 6.94 -15.50 19.37
CA PRO A 185 6.48 -16.87 19.51
C PRO A 185 6.28 -17.54 18.14
N ALA A 186 6.67 -18.80 18.02
CA ALA A 186 6.44 -19.59 16.82
C ALA A 186 4.99 -20.12 16.80
N ILE A 187 4.07 -19.43 16.13
CA ILE A 187 2.65 -19.77 16.06
C ILE A 187 2.30 -20.14 14.63
N ARG A 188 1.48 -21.19 14.44
CA ARG A 188 0.77 -21.51 13.20
C ARG A 188 -0.59 -20.82 13.24
N LEU A 189 -0.93 -20.06 12.22
CA LEU A 189 -2.16 -19.28 12.19
C LEU A 189 -3.41 -20.17 12.03
N GLY A 190 -3.32 -21.22 11.22
CA GLY A 190 -4.44 -22.10 10.86
C GLY A 190 -5.07 -22.88 12.01
N ASN A 191 -4.32 -23.19 13.08
CA ASN A 191 -4.87 -23.90 14.25
C ASN A 191 -5.92 -23.11 15.03
N ARG A 192 -6.06 -21.79 14.76
CA ARG A 192 -6.93 -20.87 15.51
C ARG A 192 -8.02 -20.19 14.68
N MET A 193 -7.89 -20.18 13.33
CA MET A 193 -8.89 -19.57 12.44
C MET A 193 -10.03 -20.51 12.02
N GLN A 194 -10.04 -21.77 12.43
CA GLN A 194 -11.06 -22.75 12.01
C GLN A 194 -12.48 -22.50 12.55
N THR A 195 -12.69 -21.53 13.43
CA THR A 195 -14.01 -21.27 14.06
C THR A 195 -14.98 -20.45 13.19
N HIS A 196 -14.56 -19.95 12.03
CA HIS A 196 -15.41 -19.15 11.12
C HIS A 196 -15.38 -19.64 9.67
N ARG A 197 -15.49 -20.96 9.43
CA ARG A 197 -15.92 -21.45 8.12
C ARG A 197 -17.41 -21.22 7.97
N ALA A 198 -17.78 -20.01 7.55
CA ALA A 198 -19.12 -19.72 7.09
C ALA A 198 -19.35 -20.37 5.72
N ASP A 199 -20.53 -20.91 5.55
CA ASP A 199 -21.19 -21.45 4.37
C ASP A 199 -20.43 -21.50 3.03
N HIS A 200 -20.45 -22.68 2.43
CA HIS A 200 -19.77 -23.18 1.23
C HIS A 200 -20.16 -22.49 -0.10
N LEU A 201 -20.11 -21.17 -0.19
CA LEU A 201 -20.12 -20.51 -1.49
C LEU A 201 -18.69 -20.52 -2.05
N SER A 202 -18.49 -21.07 -3.25
CA SER A 202 -17.22 -20.95 -3.95
C SER A 202 -16.88 -19.47 -4.15
N VAL A 203 -15.61 -19.10 -4.16
CA VAL A 203 -15.13 -17.72 -4.39
C VAL A 203 -15.77 -17.12 -5.64
N THR A 204 -15.86 -17.90 -6.71
CA THR A 204 -16.52 -17.50 -7.98
C THR A 204 -18.02 -17.29 -7.82
N GLY A 205 -18.70 -18.13 -7.04
CA GLY A 205 -20.14 -18.00 -6.76
C GLY A 205 -20.47 -16.77 -5.90
N ALA A 206 -19.64 -16.51 -4.89
CA ALA A 206 -19.78 -15.32 -4.07
C ALA A 206 -19.56 -14.03 -4.87
N PHE A 207 -18.54 -14.00 -5.75
CA PHE A 207 -18.28 -12.87 -6.63
C PHE A 207 -19.40 -12.65 -7.65
N ALA A 208 -19.89 -13.73 -8.28
CA ALA A 208 -21.03 -13.65 -9.20
C ALA A 208 -22.29 -13.13 -8.50
N THR A 209 -22.50 -13.50 -7.24
CA THR A 209 -23.61 -13.00 -6.43
C THR A 209 -23.47 -11.51 -6.10
N ALA A 210 -22.27 -11.06 -5.70
CA ALA A 210 -21.99 -9.65 -5.46
C ALA A 210 -22.21 -8.80 -6.72
N LEU A 211 -21.81 -9.29 -7.90
CA LEU A 211 -21.98 -8.61 -9.19
C LEU A 211 -23.45 -8.44 -9.61
N LYS A 212 -24.38 -9.19 -9.05
CA LYS A 212 -25.82 -8.96 -9.32
C LYS A 212 -26.31 -7.64 -8.73
N SER A 213 -25.69 -7.16 -7.65
CA SER A 213 -26.04 -5.88 -7.03
C SER A 213 -25.60 -4.70 -7.89
N PRO A 214 -26.52 -3.83 -8.35
CA PRO A 214 -26.16 -2.59 -9.07
C PRO A 214 -25.29 -1.65 -8.20
N ARG A 215 -25.51 -1.63 -6.89
CA ARG A 215 -24.70 -0.86 -5.94
C ARG A 215 -23.26 -1.36 -5.91
N PHE A 216 -23.07 -2.67 -5.85
CA PHE A 216 -21.72 -3.26 -5.85
C PHE A 216 -20.96 -2.95 -7.14
N ARG A 217 -21.63 -3.09 -8.30
CA ARG A 217 -21.03 -2.75 -9.62
C ARG A 217 -20.66 -1.28 -9.72
N PHE A 218 -21.51 -0.38 -9.23
CA PHE A 218 -21.18 1.06 -9.20
C PHE A 218 -20.00 1.35 -8.28
N GLY A 219 -19.91 0.69 -7.13
CA GLY A 219 -18.76 0.77 -6.23
C GLY A 219 -17.47 0.31 -6.87
N LEU A 220 -17.50 -0.81 -7.62
CA LEU A 220 -16.35 -1.29 -8.40
C LEU A 220 -15.90 -0.27 -9.44
N LEU A 221 -16.84 0.28 -10.20
CA LEU A 221 -16.53 1.31 -11.20
C LEU A 221 -15.94 2.56 -10.56
N LEU A 222 -16.61 3.11 -9.54
CA LEU A 222 -16.18 4.33 -8.86
C LEU A 222 -14.81 4.14 -8.19
N GLY A 223 -14.61 3.00 -7.51
CA GLY A 223 -13.35 2.69 -6.85
C GLY A 223 -12.20 2.50 -7.84
N THR A 224 -12.43 1.78 -8.93
CA THR A 224 -11.42 1.61 -9.99
C THR A 224 -11.03 2.97 -10.60
N LEU A 225 -12.00 3.79 -10.95
CA LEU A 225 -11.74 5.13 -11.50
C LEU A 225 -11.05 6.04 -10.49
N PHE A 226 -11.38 5.95 -9.19
CA PHE A 226 -10.64 6.65 -8.14
C PHE A 226 -9.16 6.27 -8.17
N TRP A 227 -8.83 4.98 -8.18
CA TRP A 227 -7.45 4.53 -8.22
C TRP A 227 -6.75 4.91 -9.54
N CYS A 228 -7.45 4.86 -10.68
CA CYS A 228 -6.93 5.35 -11.96
C CYS A 228 -6.57 6.84 -11.91
N SER A 229 -7.33 7.65 -11.18
CA SER A 229 -7.06 9.08 -11.04
C SER A 229 -6.01 9.39 -9.98
N HIS A 230 -5.93 8.59 -8.92
CA HIS A 230 -5.08 8.81 -7.76
C HIS A 230 -3.63 8.34 -7.97
N ARG A 231 -3.45 7.22 -8.69
CA ARG A 231 -2.16 6.54 -8.83
C ARG A 231 -1.16 7.20 -9.80
N PRO A 232 -1.50 7.83 -10.92
CA PRO A 232 -0.50 8.33 -11.87
C PRO A 232 0.52 9.26 -11.23
N VAL A 233 0.08 10.23 -10.45
CA VAL A 233 1.00 11.11 -9.70
C VAL A 233 1.79 10.34 -8.65
N GLY A 234 1.18 9.36 -7.97
CA GLY A 234 1.86 8.55 -6.93
C GLY A 234 2.94 7.64 -7.49
N SER A 235 2.61 6.86 -8.51
CA SER A 235 3.51 5.88 -9.12
C SER A 235 4.71 6.52 -9.81
N TYR A 236 4.54 7.70 -10.39
CA TYR A 236 5.58 8.43 -11.11
C TYR A 236 6.08 9.68 -10.35
N LEU A 237 5.80 9.77 -9.04
CA LEU A 237 6.20 10.90 -8.21
C LEU A 237 7.72 11.16 -8.26
N SER A 238 8.53 10.10 -8.26
CA SER A 238 9.98 10.20 -8.38
C SER A 238 10.43 10.88 -9.67
N LEU A 239 9.79 10.56 -10.80
CA LEU A 239 10.06 11.20 -12.09
C LEU A 239 9.58 12.65 -12.14
N ILE A 240 8.43 12.95 -11.49
CA ILE A 240 7.95 14.33 -11.35
C ILE A 240 8.94 15.15 -10.52
N VAL A 241 9.47 14.59 -9.43
CA VAL A 241 10.51 15.24 -8.61
C VAL A 241 11.76 15.51 -9.44
N THR A 242 12.26 14.53 -10.16
CA THR A 242 13.44 14.68 -11.03
C THR A 242 13.22 15.72 -12.12
N GLN A 243 12.05 15.73 -12.77
CA GLN A 243 11.71 16.74 -13.78
C GLN A 243 11.65 18.16 -13.19
N ARG A 244 11.32 18.30 -11.91
CA ARG A 244 11.33 19.55 -11.16
C ARG A 244 12.71 19.86 -10.51
N GLN A 245 13.76 19.21 -10.99
CA GLN A 245 15.14 19.37 -10.51
C GLN A 245 15.36 19.01 -9.04
N GLY A 246 14.47 18.18 -8.45
CA GLY A 246 14.68 17.58 -7.14
C GLY A 246 15.45 16.27 -7.22
N GLY A 247 16.33 16.02 -6.26
CA GLY A 247 17.07 14.76 -6.13
C GLY A 247 16.31 13.72 -5.27
N SER A 248 17.02 12.64 -4.95
CA SER A 248 16.49 11.57 -4.08
C SER A 248 16.16 12.07 -2.67
N GLU A 249 16.85 13.08 -2.17
CA GLU A 249 16.60 13.71 -0.87
C GLU A 249 15.26 14.44 -0.84
N VAL A 250 14.94 15.20 -1.90
CA VAL A 250 13.64 15.87 -2.03
C VAL A 250 12.53 14.83 -2.12
N PHE A 251 12.72 13.80 -2.94
CA PHE A 251 11.76 12.71 -3.07
C PHE A 251 11.52 12.02 -1.72
N GLY A 252 12.58 11.70 -0.99
CA GLY A 252 12.49 11.08 0.33
C GLY A 252 11.72 11.92 1.35
N LEU A 253 11.98 13.23 1.40
CA LEU A 253 11.27 14.16 2.26
C LEU A 253 9.79 14.30 1.86
N VAL A 254 9.48 14.38 0.56
CA VAL A 254 8.10 14.42 0.05
C VAL A 254 7.32 13.18 0.47
N CYS A 255 7.92 11.98 0.34
CA CYS A 255 7.32 10.73 0.78
C CYS A 255 7.18 10.65 2.32
N ALA A 256 8.16 11.15 3.07
CA ALA A 256 8.12 11.19 4.55
C ALA A 256 6.97 12.08 5.04
N VAL A 257 6.80 13.27 4.48
CA VAL A 257 5.68 14.17 4.77
C VAL A 257 4.34 13.47 4.44
N GLY A 258 4.25 12.84 3.27
CA GLY A 258 3.05 12.07 2.88
C GLY A 258 2.68 11.01 3.91
N SER A 259 3.62 10.16 4.29
CA SER A 259 3.39 9.08 5.25
C SER A 259 3.02 9.59 6.64
N ALA A 260 3.69 10.65 7.12
CA ALA A 260 3.38 11.25 8.42
C ALA A 260 1.97 11.85 8.45
N VAL A 261 1.62 12.62 7.42
CA VAL A 261 0.28 13.24 7.31
C VAL A 261 -0.80 12.18 7.11
N GLU A 262 -0.55 11.13 6.32
CA GLU A 262 -1.51 10.05 6.07
C GLU A 262 -1.87 9.32 7.37
N SER A 263 -0.89 9.02 8.21
CA SER A 263 -1.11 8.36 9.49
C SER A 263 -1.99 9.22 10.43
N LEU A 264 -1.75 10.52 10.48
CA LEU A 264 -2.55 11.47 11.26
C LEU A 264 -3.95 11.67 10.65
N ALA A 265 -4.04 11.77 9.32
CA ALA A 265 -5.28 11.96 8.61
C ALA A 265 -6.23 10.76 8.77
N LEU A 266 -5.72 9.52 8.66
CA LEU A 266 -6.52 8.32 8.88
C LEU A 266 -7.15 8.30 10.28
N LEU A 267 -6.42 8.71 11.30
CA LEU A 267 -6.94 8.77 12.66
C LEU A 267 -7.93 9.93 12.84
N ALA A 268 -7.54 11.14 12.50
CA ALA A 268 -8.33 12.34 12.76
C ALA A 268 -9.60 12.41 11.89
N LEU A 269 -9.47 12.15 10.58
CA LEU A 269 -10.60 12.31 9.66
C LEU A 269 -11.63 11.18 9.77
N SER A 270 -11.23 9.97 10.18
CA SER A 270 -12.19 8.90 10.50
C SER A 270 -13.11 9.29 11.65
N LEU A 271 -12.60 10.00 12.65
CA LEU A 271 -13.39 10.51 13.77
C LEU A 271 -14.25 11.72 13.38
N LEU A 272 -13.66 12.69 12.68
CA LEU A 272 -14.33 13.93 12.29
C LEU A 272 -15.46 13.70 11.29
N THR A 273 -15.29 12.79 10.34
CA THR A 273 -16.30 12.51 9.31
C THR A 273 -17.31 11.43 9.69
N ARG A 274 -17.20 10.84 10.88
CA ARG A 274 -18.08 9.75 11.35
C ARG A 274 -19.56 10.11 11.33
N LYS A 275 -19.90 11.38 11.61
CA LYS A 275 -21.29 11.88 11.63
C LYS A 275 -21.81 12.26 10.24
N TRP A 276 -20.99 12.25 9.20
CA TRP A 276 -21.40 12.60 7.85
C TRP A 276 -22.07 11.40 7.17
N SER A 277 -23.06 11.69 6.33
CA SER A 277 -23.65 10.65 5.48
C SER A 277 -22.58 10.06 4.53
N LEU A 278 -22.78 8.82 4.10
CA LEU A 278 -21.89 8.15 3.15
C LEU A 278 -21.72 8.97 1.87
N HIS A 279 -22.81 9.54 1.35
CA HIS A 279 -22.80 10.42 0.17
C HIS A 279 -21.87 11.63 0.38
N ARG A 280 -22.00 12.31 1.52
CA ARG A 280 -21.19 13.48 1.85
C ARG A 280 -19.69 13.11 2.01
N ARG A 281 -19.38 11.99 2.67
CA ARG A 281 -18.00 11.51 2.82
C ARG A 281 -17.38 11.17 1.47
N MET A 282 -18.09 10.41 0.63
CA MET A 282 -17.59 10.05 -0.70
C MET A 282 -17.41 11.28 -1.58
N GLY A 283 -18.36 12.20 -1.60
CA GLY A 283 -18.25 13.46 -2.34
C GLY A 283 -17.07 14.32 -1.88
N ALA A 284 -16.86 14.46 -0.56
CA ALA A 284 -15.74 15.20 0.00
C ALA A 284 -14.38 14.56 -0.35
N ALA A 285 -14.28 13.22 -0.31
CA ALA A 285 -13.08 12.49 -0.69
C ALA A 285 -12.72 12.73 -2.17
N LEU A 286 -13.71 12.62 -3.06
CA LEU A 286 -13.52 12.83 -4.49
C LEU A 286 -13.21 14.31 -4.83
N ALA A 287 -13.84 15.27 -4.14
CA ALA A 287 -13.49 16.67 -4.27
C ALA A 287 -12.07 16.98 -3.79
N ALA A 288 -11.66 16.40 -2.65
CA ALA A 288 -10.29 16.53 -2.15
C ALA A 288 -9.26 15.88 -3.09
N ASN A 289 -9.64 14.80 -3.82
CA ASN A 289 -8.76 14.14 -4.79
C ASN A 289 -8.41 15.05 -6.00
N LEU A 290 -9.19 16.07 -6.26
CA LEU A 290 -8.89 17.07 -7.31
C LEU A 290 -7.72 17.98 -6.91
N LEU A 291 -7.51 18.22 -5.62
CA LEU A 291 -6.59 19.25 -5.14
C LEU A 291 -5.13 18.92 -5.45
N ARG A 292 -4.70 17.68 -5.19
CA ARG A 292 -3.32 17.24 -5.47
C ARG A 292 -2.92 17.46 -6.93
N PRO A 293 -3.63 16.88 -7.93
CA PRO A 293 -3.25 17.04 -9.32
C PRO A 293 -3.43 18.47 -9.82
N ALA A 294 -4.42 19.22 -9.31
CA ALA A 294 -4.58 20.64 -9.65
C ALA A 294 -3.40 21.48 -9.17
N ILE A 295 -2.97 21.31 -7.92
CA ILE A 295 -1.79 21.97 -7.34
C ILE A 295 -0.55 21.68 -8.19
N LEU A 296 -0.33 20.41 -8.55
CA LEU A 296 0.84 19.99 -9.31
C LEU A 296 0.78 20.42 -10.78
N ALA A 297 -0.40 20.55 -11.37
CA ALA A 297 -0.56 21.03 -12.75
C ALA A 297 -0.38 22.55 -12.87
N LEU A 298 -0.82 23.31 -11.85
CA LEU A 298 -0.87 24.76 -11.92
C LEU A 298 0.36 25.45 -11.31
N LEU A 299 0.99 24.84 -10.30
CA LEU A 299 2.08 25.46 -9.57
C LEU A 299 3.43 24.83 -9.92
N PRO A 300 4.43 25.63 -10.35
CA PRO A 300 5.78 25.18 -10.62
C PRO A 300 6.60 24.96 -9.33
N GLY A 301 7.79 24.37 -9.48
CA GLY A 301 8.76 24.20 -8.39
C GLY A 301 8.51 22.98 -7.50
N ILE A 302 9.26 22.91 -6.38
CA ILE A 302 9.31 21.77 -5.47
C ILE A 302 8.20 21.84 -4.40
N TRP A 303 7.85 23.02 -3.90
CA TRP A 303 6.88 23.21 -2.83
C TRP A 303 5.50 22.58 -3.08
N PRO A 304 4.95 22.64 -4.30
CA PRO A 304 3.68 22.00 -4.61
C PRO A 304 3.69 20.47 -4.38
N LEU A 305 4.87 19.83 -4.42
CA LEU A 305 5.00 18.39 -4.16
C LEU A 305 4.64 18.06 -2.70
N TYR A 306 5.13 18.84 -1.75
CA TYR A 306 4.81 18.68 -0.32
C TYR A 306 3.33 18.95 -0.04
N LEU A 307 2.82 20.06 -0.57
CA LEU A 307 1.41 20.43 -0.42
C LEU A 307 0.49 19.38 -1.06
N GLY A 308 0.87 18.85 -2.22
CA GLY A 308 0.15 17.78 -2.90
C GLY A 308 0.06 16.51 -2.05
N GLN A 309 1.09 16.16 -1.28
CA GLN A 309 1.06 15.00 -0.39
C GLN A 309 0.10 15.19 0.78
N ILE A 310 -0.01 16.40 1.32
CA ILE A 310 -0.99 16.70 2.37
C ILE A 310 -2.42 16.44 1.86
N PHE A 311 -2.78 16.98 0.71
CA PHE A 311 -4.11 16.80 0.14
C PHE A 311 -4.37 15.36 -0.33
N GLN A 312 -3.35 14.66 -0.82
CA GLN A 312 -3.43 13.24 -1.12
C GLN A 312 -3.81 12.44 0.11
N SER A 313 -3.14 12.67 1.23
CA SER A 313 -3.38 11.96 2.48
C SER A 313 -4.79 12.22 3.03
N VAL A 314 -5.25 13.48 2.95
CA VAL A 314 -6.62 13.86 3.35
C VAL A 314 -7.67 13.17 2.47
N SER A 315 -7.50 13.24 1.14
CA SER A 315 -8.41 12.59 0.20
C SER A 315 -8.46 11.08 0.44
N PHE A 316 -7.30 10.43 0.54
CA PHE A 316 -7.20 9.00 0.73
C PHE A 316 -7.84 8.54 2.06
N ALA A 317 -7.59 9.25 3.15
CA ALA A 317 -8.14 8.89 4.46
C ALA A 317 -9.69 8.93 4.47
N ILE A 318 -10.29 9.98 3.88
CA ILE A 318 -11.75 10.09 3.79
C ILE A 318 -12.30 9.02 2.83
N TYR A 319 -11.64 8.83 1.68
CA TYR A 319 -12.03 7.83 0.68
C TYR A 319 -12.03 6.43 1.25
N TYR A 320 -10.94 6.03 1.93
CA TYR A 320 -10.79 4.67 2.44
C TYR A 320 -11.89 4.32 3.45
N ALA A 321 -12.19 5.22 4.36
CA ALA A 321 -13.30 5.04 5.29
C ALA A 321 -14.66 4.96 4.57
N ALA A 322 -14.87 5.83 3.57
CA ALA A 322 -16.14 5.88 2.84
C ALA A 322 -16.36 4.65 1.94
N ILE A 323 -15.32 4.14 1.27
CA ILE A 323 -15.44 3.00 0.35
C ILE A 323 -15.64 1.68 1.10
N VAL A 324 -15.03 1.52 2.28
CA VAL A 324 -15.28 0.37 3.17
C VAL A 324 -16.76 0.35 3.59
N ASP A 325 -17.28 1.48 4.06
CA ASP A 325 -18.69 1.60 4.44
C ASP A 325 -19.63 1.42 3.24
N TYR A 326 -19.21 1.89 2.06
CA TYR A 326 -19.97 1.69 0.83
C TYR A 326 -20.13 0.19 0.50
N PHE A 327 -19.03 -0.56 0.46
CA PHE A 327 -19.08 -1.99 0.17
C PHE A 327 -19.80 -2.77 1.29
N THR A 328 -19.69 -2.31 2.53
CA THR A 328 -20.44 -2.89 3.66
C THR A 328 -21.96 -2.78 3.44
N GLN A 329 -22.45 -1.62 2.96
CA GLN A 329 -23.86 -1.38 2.69
C GLN A 329 -24.35 -1.99 1.37
N ALA A 330 -23.44 -2.17 0.38
CA ALA A 330 -23.78 -2.75 -0.91
C ALA A 330 -23.82 -4.28 -0.92
N ALA A 331 -23.30 -4.91 0.12
CA ALA A 331 -23.14 -6.35 0.21
C ALA A 331 -24.36 -7.04 0.86
N ASP A 332 -24.66 -8.23 0.37
CA ASP A 332 -25.53 -9.18 1.05
C ASP A 332 -24.89 -9.63 2.38
N GLU A 333 -25.68 -9.80 3.44
CA GLU A 333 -25.19 -10.19 4.77
C GLU A 333 -24.36 -11.48 4.75
N ARG A 334 -24.77 -12.44 3.93
CA ARG A 334 -24.13 -13.76 3.80
C ARG A 334 -22.70 -13.69 3.23
N ILE A 335 -22.40 -12.69 2.41
CA ILE A 335 -21.12 -12.54 1.71
C ILE A 335 -20.46 -11.18 2.02
N ARG A 336 -20.85 -10.51 3.11
CA ARG A 336 -20.44 -9.13 3.43
C ARG A 336 -18.90 -8.99 3.51
N SER A 337 -18.23 -9.81 4.31
CA SER A 337 -16.77 -9.76 4.47
C SER A 337 -16.06 -10.03 3.15
N PHE A 338 -16.53 -10.99 2.37
CA PHE A 338 -16.02 -11.28 1.04
C PHE A 338 -16.19 -10.09 0.09
N SER A 339 -17.39 -9.50 0.06
CA SER A 339 -17.69 -8.36 -0.82
C SER A 339 -16.84 -7.13 -0.50
N ILE A 340 -16.61 -6.84 0.78
CA ILE A 340 -15.75 -5.74 1.21
C ILE A 340 -14.31 -6.00 0.74
N SER A 341 -13.73 -7.14 1.08
CA SER A 341 -12.37 -7.49 0.72
C SER A 341 -12.17 -7.49 -0.79
N MET A 342 -13.07 -8.16 -1.54
CA MET A 342 -12.99 -8.26 -2.99
C MET A 342 -13.20 -6.90 -3.67
N GLY A 343 -14.15 -6.10 -3.17
CA GLY A 343 -14.38 -4.75 -3.68
C GLY A 343 -13.15 -3.86 -3.54
N LEU A 344 -12.50 -3.86 -2.38
CA LEU A 344 -11.28 -3.09 -2.14
C LEU A 344 -10.11 -3.60 -3.00
N THR A 345 -9.89 -4.91 -3.03
CA THR A 345 -8.79 -5.52 -3.78
C THR A 345 -8.92 -5.30 -5.28
N VAL A 346 -10.08 -5.61 -5.86
CA VAL A 346 -10.30 -5.46 -7.31
C VAL A 346 -10.17 -4.01 -7.74
N THR A 347 -10.79 -3.07 -7.00
CA THR A 347 -10.73 -1.66 -7.38
C THR A 347 -9.31 -1.10 -7.30
N SER A 348 -8.56 -1.42 -6.24
CA SER A 348 -7.19 -0.94 -6.09
C SER A 348 -6.24 -1.61 -7.09
N ALA A 349 -6.35 -2.91 -7.30
CA ALA A 349 -5.47 -3.63 -8.21
C ALA A 349 -5.71 -3.22 -9.66
N VAL A 350 -6.95 -3.30 -10.14
CA VAL A 350 -7.28 -2.95 -11.54
C VAL A 350 -6.96 -1.48 -11.80
N GLY A 351 -7.39 -0.57 -10.90
CA GLY A 351 -7.14 0.86 -11.07
C GLY A 351 -5.65 1.20 -11.05
N THR A 352 -4.85 0.56 -10.18
CA THR A 352 -3.39 0.77 -10.13
C THR A 352 -2.69 0.23 -11.37
N VAL A 353 -3.04 -0.98 -11.84
CA VAL A 353 -2.45 -1.56 -13.07
C VAL A 353 -2.73 -0.67 -14.27
N LEU A 354 -3.99 -0.26 -14.47
CA LEU A 354 -4.36 0.64 -15.57
C LEU A 354 -3.61 1.98 -15.47
N ALA A 355 -3.51 2.56 -14.28
CA ALA A 355 -2.78 3.81 -14.06
C ALA A 355 -1.28 3.68 -14.33
N ASN A 356 -0.67 2.55 -13.94
CA ASN A 356 0.75 2.31 -14.16
C ASN A 356 1.06 2.11 -15.66
N LEU A 357 0.26 1.30 -16.36
CA LEU A 357 0.49 1.02 -17.79
C LEU A 357 0.24 2.27 -18.65
N ALA A 358 -0.93 2.91 -18.49
CA ALA A 358 -1.25 4.11 -19.25
C ALA A 358 -0.35 5.30 -18.85
N GLY A 359 -0.07 5.45 -17.56
CA GLY A 359 0.81 6.50 -17.06
C GLY A 359 2.24 6.36 -17.54
N GLY A 360 2.78 5.13 -17.61
CA GLY A 360 4.13 4.88 -18.13
C GLY A 360 4.27 5.29 -19.59
N SER A 361 3.35 4.84 -20.43
CA SER A 361 3.34 5.18 -21.87
C SER A 361 3.19 6.70 -22.10
N LEU A 362 2.32 7.34 -21.32
CA LEU A 362 2.14 8.78 -21.40
C LEU A 362 3.38 9.55 -20.89
N CYS A 363 4.01 9.04 -19.85
CA CYS A 363 5.24 9.63 -19.30
C CYS A 363 6.40 9.56 -20.30
N ASP A 364 6.55 8.44 -21.04
CA ASP A 364 7.55 8.32 -22.11
C ASP A 364 7.27 9.28 -23.29
N ALA A 365 5.98 9.47 -23.63
CA ALA A 365 5.60 10.32 -24.78
C ALA A 365 5.64 11.82 -24.44
N LEU A 366 5.18 12.23 -23.27
CA LEU A 366 4.94 13.64 -22.91
C LEU A 366 5.75 14.12 -21.69
N GLY A 367 6.52 13.22 -21.07
CA GLY A 367 7.25 13.49 -19.83
C GLY A 367 6.40 13.33 -18.57
N ALA A 368 7.07 13.26 -17.41
CA ALA A 368 6.42 13.03 -16.10
C ALA A 368 5.45 14.15 -15.69
N GLY A 369 5.62 15.37 -16.23
CA GLY A 369 4.70 16.49 -16.01
C GLY A 369 3.28 16.23 -16.48
N ALA A 370 3.08 15.33 -17.45
CA ALA A 370 1.76 14.94 -17.94
C ALA A 370 0.91 14.16 -16.92
N MET A 371 1.54 13.62 -15.88
CA MET A 371 0.85 12.82 -14.84
C MET A 371 -0.16 13.66 -14.03
N ALA A 372 0.16 14.92 -13.77
CA ALA A 372 -0.74 15.80 -13.01
C ALA A 372 -1.99 16.20 -13.82
N PRO A 373 -1.91 16.69 -15.06
CA PRO A 373 -3.08 16.92 -15.92
C PRO A 373 -3.91 15.65 -16.15
N LEU A 374 -3.28 14.49 -16.43
CA LEU A 374 -3.99 13.21 -16.57
C LEU A 374 -4.80 12.88 -15.32
N SER A 375 -4.15 12.94 -14.17
CA SER A 375 -4.77 12.67 -12.87
C SER A 375 -5.92 13.66 -12.60
N LEU A 376 -5.78 14.94 -12.97
CA LEU A 376 -6.81 15.95 -12.81
C LEU A 376 -8.03 15.65 -13.70
N CYS A 377 -7.82 15.35 -14.97
CA CYS A 377 -8.91 15.00 -15.90
C CYS A 377 -9.68 13.77 -15.42
N LEU A 378 -8.97 12.73 -15.00
CA LEU A 378 -9.60 11.52 -14.45
C LEU A 378 -10.34 11.81 -13.15
N SER A 379 -9.78 12.63 -12.25
CA SER A 379 -10.43 13.02 -10.99
C SER A 379 -11.71 13.83 -11.26
N LEU A 380 -11.71 14.74 -12.25
CA LEU A 380 -12.90 15.47 -12.67
C LEU A 380 -13.98 14.53 -13.21
N LEU A 381 -13.58 13.53 -14.03
CA LEU A 381 -14.49 12.51 -14.55
C LEU A 381 -15.15 11.71 -13.42
N VAL A 382 -14.37 11.24 -12.45
CA VAL A 382 -14.87 10.48 -11.31
C VAL A 382 -15.80 11.31 -10.46
N PHE A 383 -15.43 12.56 -10.18
CA PHE A 383 -16.25 13.49 -9.40
C PHE A 383 -17.58 13.79 -10.13
N ALA A 384 -17.55 14.06 -11.44
CA ALA A 384 -18.75 14.29 -12.24
C ALA A 384 -19.67 13.05 -12.28
N LEU A 385 -19.11 11.85 -12.49
CA LEU A 385 -19.87 10.61 -12.44
C LEU A 385 -20.58 10.44 -11.09
N PHE A 386 -19.86 10.71 -10.00
CA PHE A 386 -20.43 10.63 -8.66
C PHE A 386 -21.50 11.71 -8.42
N ALA A 387 -21.29 12.94 -8.85
CA ALA A 387 -22.27 14.02 -8.74
C ALA A 387 -23.57 13.70 -9.46
N LEU A 388 -23.47 13.08 -10.65
CA LEU A 388 -24.65 12.74 -11.47
C LEU A 388 -25.38 11.50 -10.96
N ARG A 389 -24.68 10.46 -10.50
CA ARG A 389 -25.26 9.15 -10.19
C ARG A 389 -25.10 8.70 -8.73
N GLY A 390 -24.23 9.32 -7.96
CA GLY A 390 -23.88 8.87 -6.62
C GLY A 390 -25.05 8.83 -5.65
N ARG A 391 -26.00 9.77 -5.75
CA ARG A 391 -27.21 9.78 -4.89
C ARG A 391 -28.02 8.50 -4.99
N ALA A 392 -28.18 7.94 -6.18
CA ALA A 392 -28.93 6.72 -6.42
C ALA A 392 -28.31 5.48 -5.76
N TYR A 393 -27.01 5.50 -5.50
CA TYR A 393 -26.26 4.32 -5.03
C TYR A 393 -25.70 4.46 -3.60
N THR A 394 -25.63 5.67 -3.05
CA THR A 394 -25.13 5.89 -1.68
C THR A 394 -26.24 5.87 -0.63
N GLY A 395 -27.51 5.60 -1.04
CA GLY A 395 -28.62 5.34 -0.12
C GLY A 395 -28.82 6.43 0.92
N ALA A 396 -29.07 7.67 0.49
CA ALA A 396 -29.91 8.53 1.27
C ALA A 396 -31.36 8.10 0.93
N ALA A 397 -31.87 7.06 1.58
CA ALA A 397 -33.31 6.99 1.81
C ALA A 397 -33.66 8.27 2.57
N LEU A 398 -34.55 9.05 1.99
CA LEU A 398 -35.22 10.20 2.57
C LEU A 398 -35.73 9.89 3.96
#